data_b44fde2b49dc5880721ac2cd453cbb26
#
_entry.id   b44fde2b49dc5880721ac2cd453cbb26
#
_cell.length_a   1.000
_cell.length_b   1.000
_cell.length_c   1.000
_cell.angle_alpha   90.00
_cell.angle_beta   90.00
_cell.angle_gamma   90.00
#
_symmetry.space_group_name_H-M   'P 1'
#
loop_
_entity.id
_entity.type
_entity.pdbx_description
1 polymer ?
#
loop_
_entity_poly.entity_id
_entity_poly.type
_entity_poly.pdbx_seq_one_letter_code
_entity_poly.pdbx_strand_id
1 'polypeptide(L)'
;IGMESGVVKVITPIDDTPASKAGIKSGDYIVKINGEQVQGKSLTEAVELMRGPVGSEIDLTVRRKNKKKALEFKIKRAVIEVKSVEAKIIGERKKIGYLRLKSFNENSDEQLFKKIKKFEKNNKLNGYILDLRNNPGGLLNQAISITDFFLDDGEIVSTKGRKISETRRFFSKKGDGINGKPLIVIINNGSASASEIVSGALKDHKRAIILGESTYGKGSVQSIIPLKNGGGIRLTISKYYLPSGKSISDVGVFPDIFIEEIGDKFKINSETDNQLKYAIDLLKS
;
A
#
# COMPACT_ATOMS: atom_id res chain seq x y z
N ILE A 1 -9.01 -5.90 4.55
CA ILE A 1 -8.98 -7.14 5.33
C ILE A 1 -8.85 -8.36 4.42
N GLY A 2 -8.37 -9.47 4.95
CA GLY A 2 -8.26 -10.77 4.31
C GLY A 2 -8.49 -11.90 5.31
N MET A 3 -8.53 -13.15 4.85
CA MET A 3 -8.56 -14.34 5.70
C MET A 3 -7.17 -14.92 5.84
N GLU A 4 -6.75 -15.23 7.06
CA GLU A 4 -5.51 -15.95 7.36
C GLU A 4 -5.80 -16.94 8.51
N SER A 5 -5.53 -18.21 8.27
CA SER A 5 -5.76 -19.30 9.26
C SER A 5 -7.17 -19.29 9.86
N GLY A 6 -8.20 -19.02 9.06
CA GLY A 6 -9.61 -19.00 9.49
C GLY A 6 -10.01 -17.79 10.33
N VAL A 7 -9.17 -16.74 10.39
CA VAL A 7 -9.43 -15.49 11.14
C VAL A 7 -9.32 -14.31 10.18
N VAL A 8 -10.07 -13.24 10.44
CA VAL A 8 -9.99 -12.00 9.66
C VAL A 8 -8.75 -11.22 10.06
N LYS A 9 -7.82 -11.04 9.11
CA LYS A 9 -6.62 -10.21 9.27
C LYS A 9 -6.81 -8.85 8.62
N VAL A 10 -6.43 -7.80 9.33
CA VAL A 10 -6.34 -6.45 8.78
C VAL A 10 -5.10 -6.37 7.90
N ILE A 11 -5.30 -6.22 6.59
CA ILE A 11 -4.21 -5.97 5.63
C ILE A 11 -3.74 -4.54 5.87
N THR A 12 -4.69 -3.60 5.80
CA THR A 12 -4.41 -2.18 5.98
C THR A 12 -5.66 -1.43 6.45
N PRO A 13 -5.60 -0.63 7.51
CA PRO A 13 -6.65 0.35 7.78
C PRO A 13 -6.52 1.50 6.78
N ILE A 14 -7.65 1.93 6.19
CA ILE A 14 -7.66 3.11 5.30
C ILE A 14 -7.42 4.35 6.16
N ASP A 15 -6.45 5.18 5.79
CA ASP A 15 -6.10 6.38 6.55
C ASP A 15 -7.27 7.36 6.70
N ASP A 16 -7.25 8.10 7.80
CA ASP A 16 -8.25 9.10 8.18
C ASP A 16 -9.67 8.54 8.43
N THR A 17 -9.85 7.21 8.32
CA THR A 17 -11.12 6.54 8.60
C THR A 17 -11.33 6.31 10.10
N PRO A 18 -12.57 6.04 10.53
CA PRO A 18 -12.85 5.69 11.92
C PRO A 18 -12.00 4.53 12.47
N ALA A 19 -11.75 3.49 11.68
CA ALA A 19 -10.92 2.36 12.08
C ALA A 19 -9.46 2.78 12.33
N SER A 20 -8.88 3.55 11.41
CA SER A 20 -7.53 4.10 11.55
C SER A 20 -7.42 5.02 12.77
N LYS A 21 -8.39 5.92 12.97
CA LYS A 21 -8.45 6.85 14.11
C LYS A 21 -8.62 6.13 15.44
N ALA A 22 -9.33 5.01 15.47
CA ALA A 22 -9.47 4.16 16.65
C ALA A 22 -8.18 3.40 17.01
N GLY A 23 -7.19 3.34 16.10
CA GLY A 23 -5.91 2.68 16.35
C GLY A 23 -5.82 1.23 15.86
N ILE A 24 -6.71 0.80 14.97
CA ILE A 24 -6.55 -0.46 14.20
C ILE A 24 -5.28 -0.35 13.36
N LYS A 25 -4.46 -1.40 13.35
CA LYS A 25 -3.18 -1.45 12.62
C LYS A 25 -3.17 -2.58 11.60
N SER A 26 -2.28 -2.47 10.61
CA SER A 26 -1.95 -3.57 9.72
C SER A 26 -1.42 -4.76 10.52
N GLY A 27 -1.79 -5.98 10.13
CA GLY A 27 -1.44 -7.21 10.83
C GLY A 27 -2.30 -7.54 12.06
N ASP A 28 -3.28 -6.71 12.42
CA ASP A 28 -4.25 -7.03 13.47
C ASP A 28 -5.17 -8.19 13.04
N TYR A 29 -5.54 -9.06 13.98
CA TYR A 29 -6.51 -10.14 13.78
C TYR A 29 -7.82 -9.79 14.49
N ILE A 30 -8.91 -9.60 13.75
CA ILE A 30 -10.24 -9.37 14.30
C ILE A 30 -10.80 -10.72 14.74
N VAL A 31 -10.99 -10.90 16.04
CA VAL A 31 -11.45 -12.17 16.62
C VAL A 31 -12.92 -12.13 17.02
N LYS A 32 -13.47 -10.94 17.32
CA LYS A 32 -14.91 -10.74 17.56
C LYS A 32 -15.41 -9.46 16.91
N ILE A 33 -16.67 -9.49 16.49
CA ILE A 33 -17.44 -8.34 15.99
C ILE A 33 -18.74 -8.30 16.80
N ASN A 34 -19.00 -7.20 17.50
CA ASN A 34 -20.15 -7.02 18.39
C ASN A 34 -20.32 -8.19 19.40
N GLY A 35 -19.20 -8.68 19.96
CA GLY A 35 -19.17 -9.82 20.87
C GLY A 35 -19.21 -11.21 20.20
N GLU A 36 -19.57 -11.32 18.93
CA GLU A 36 -19.67 -12.56 18.20
C GLU A 36 -18.30 -12.99 17.64
N GLN A 37 -17.96 -14.28 17.79
CA GLN A 37 -16.71 -14.86 17.27
C GLN A 37 -16.68 -14.82 15.75
N VAL A 38 -15.53 -14.45 15.16
CA VAL A 38 -15.31 -14.39 13.70
C VAL A 38 -14.74 -15.70 13.16
N GLN A 39 -14.12 -16.50 14.02
CA GLN A 39 -13.54 -17.78 13.62
C GLN A 39 -14.59 -18.70 12.97
N GLY A 40 -14.24 -19.25 11.79
CA GLY A 40 -15.14 -20.14 11.02
C GLY A 40 -16.09 -19.40 10.08
N LYS A 41 -16.18 -18.06 10.16
CA LYS A 41 -16.94 -17.26 9.19
C LYS A 41 -16.13 -17.04 7.90
N SER A 42 -16.83 -16.89 6.79
CA SER A 42 -16.23 -16.41 5.55
C SER A 42 -15.87 -14.92 5.63
N LEU A 43 -14.99 -14.47 4.73
CA LEU A 43 -14.66 -13.02 4.63
C LEU A 43 -15.91 -12.17 4.36
N THR A 44 -16.82 -12.67 3.53
CA THR A 44 -18.07 -11.98 3.18
C THR A 44 -18.96 -11.80 4.39
N GLU A 45 -19.19 -12.84 5.18
CA GLU A 45 -19.98 -12.77 6.43
C GLU A 45 -19.35 -11.78 7.42
N ALA A 46 -18.02 -11.80 7.58
CA ALA A 46 -17.35 -10.85 8.45
C ALA A 46 -17.49 -9.40 7.95
N VAL A 47 -17.43 -9.17 6.63
CA VAL A 47 -17.66 -7.84 6.03
C VAL A 47 -19.09 -7.37 6.26
N GLU A 48 -20.09 -8.24 6.12
CA GLU A 48 -21.50 -7.92 6.37
C GLU A 48 -21.73 -7.51 7.83
N LEU A 49 -21.14 -8.23 8.77
CA LEU A 49 -21.18 -7.85 10.21
C LEU A 49 -20.49 -6.51 10.49
N MET A 50 -19.41 -6.20 9.77
CA MET A 50 -18.71 -4.92 9.93
C MET A 50 -19.45 -3.75 9.30
N ARG A 51 -20.20 -3.96 8.23
CA ARG A 51 -21.02 -2.93 7.58
C ARG A 51 -22.24 -2.59 8.44
N GLY A 52 -22.82 -1.42 8.17
CA GLY A 52 -24.04 -0.98 8.83
C GLY A 52 -24.34 0.49 8.55
N PRO A 53 -25.45 1.02 9.07
CA PRO A 53 -25.86 2.41 8.88
C PRO A 53 -24.78 3.40 9.33
N VAL A 54 -24.63 4.49 8.56
CA VAL A 54 -23.73 5.59 8.95
C VAL A 54 -24.14 6.14 10.31
N GLY A 55 -23.15 6.36 11.18
CA GLY A 55 -23.36 6.83 12.55
C GLY A 55 -23.61 5.74 13.58
N SER A 56 -23.91 4.49 13.19
CA SER A 56 -24.01 3.36 14.11
C SER A 56 -22.63 2.94 14.63
N GLU A 57 -22.59 2.32 15.82
CA GLU A 57 -21.37 1.82 16.43
C GLU A 57 -21.12 0.35 16.10
N ILE A 58 -19.85 -0.03 16.15
CA ILE A 58 -19.39 -1.42 16.05
C ILE A 58 -18.30 -1.65 17.09
N ASP A 59 -18.37 -2.77 17.79
CA ASP A 59 -17.35 -3.21 18.74
C ASP A 59 -16.48 -4.30 18.08
N LEU A 60 -15.16 -4.07 18.06
CA LEU A 60 -14.18 -5.02 17.52
C LEU A 60 -13.24 -5.48 18.62
N THR A 61 -13.13 -6.80 18.82
CA THR A 61 -12.07 -7.41 19.64
C THR A 61 -10.95 -7.86 18.71
N VAL A 62 -9.73 -7.39 18.98
CA VAL A 62 -8.57 -7.56 18.10
C VAL A 62 -7.40 -8.20 18.86
N ARG A 63 -6.73 -9.15 18.21
CA ARG A 63 -5.42 -9.67 18.63
C ARG A 63 -4.30 -9.02 17.83
N ARG A 64 -3.28 -8.49 18.52
CA ARG A 64 -2.10 -7.87 17.93
C ARG A 64 -0.85 -8.61 18.39
N LYS A 65 0.08 -8.89 17.46
CA LYS A 65 1.27 -9.74 17.67
C LYS A 65 2.03 -9.42 18.97
N ASN A 66 2.23 -8.15 19.29
CA ASN A 66 3.06 -7.71 20.42
C ASN A 66 2.25 -7.33 21.67
N LYS A 67 0.98 -7.71 21.76
CA LYS A 67 0.13 -7.43 22.94
C LYS A 67 -0.36 -8.74 23.55
N LYS A 68 -0.12 -8.95 24.87
CA LYS A 68 -0.54 -10.16 25.60
C LYS A 68 -2.07 -10.27 25.70
N LYS A 69 -2.76 -9.14 25.87
CA LYS A 69 -4.23 -9.06 25.99
C LYS A 69 -4.87 -8.68 24.67
N ALA A 70 -6.10 -9.12 24.43
CA ALA A 70 -6.92 -8.61 23.34
C ALA A 70 -7.19 -7.11 23.51
N LEU A 71 -7.33 -6.41 22.42
CA LEU A 71 -7.65 -4.98 22.37
C LEU A 71 -9.11 -4.81 21.96
N GLU A 72 -9.83 -3.93 22.65
CA GLU A 72 -11.21 -3.60 22.35
C GLU A 72 -11.28 -2.23 21.66
N PHE A 73 -11.99 -2.17 20.54
CA PHE A 73 -12.18 -0.95 19.77
C PHE A 73 -13.65 -0.69 19.53
N LYS A 74 -14.16 0.47 19.97
CA LYS A 74 -15.49 0.97 19.64
C LYS A 74 -15.37 1.97 18.50
N ILE A 75 -16.01 1.70 17.37
CA ILE A 75 -15.83 2.45 16.13
C ILE A 75 -17.20 2.92 15.64
N LYS A 76 -17.36 4.23 15.41
CA LYS A 76 -18.54 4.80 14.79
C LYS A 76 -18.43 4.75 13.27
N ARG A 77 -19.39 4.11 12.60
CA ARG A 77 -19.41 3.98 11.14
C ARG A 77 -19.60 5.34 10.46
N ALA A 78 -18.90 5.56 9.36
CA ALA A 78 -18.96 6.80 8.56
C ALA A 78 -18.88 6.49 7.07
N VAL A 79 -19.25 7.45 6.24
CA VAL A 79 -18.92 7.41 4.81
C VAL A 79 -17.41 7.51 4.66
N ILE A 80 -16.82 6.59 3.92
CA ILE A 80 -15.37 6.55 3.70
C ILE A 80 -15.05 7.12 2.33
N GLU A 81 -14.49 8.34 2.32
CA GLU A 81 -13.96 8.97 1.11
C GLU A 81 -12.44 8.76 1.05
N VAL A 82 -11.98 7.99 0.09
CA VAL A 82 -10.55 7.74 -0.09
C VAL A 82 -9.97 8.72 -1.09
N LYS A 83 -9.18 9.69 -0.62
CA LYS A 83 -8.31 10.50 -1.50
C LYS A 83 -7.07 9.67 -1.81
N SER A 84 -6.95 9.26 -3.08
CA SER A 84 -5.84 8.37 -3.51
C SER A 84 -4.47 9.02 -3.37
N VAL A 85 -4.36 10.33 -3.59
CA VAL A 85 -3.08 11.04 -3.62
C VAL A 85 -3.08 12.27 -2.71
N GLU A 86 -2.10 12.34 -1.81
CA GLU A 86 -1.74 13.54 -1.06
C GLU A 86 -0.34 13.98 -1.45
N ALA A 87 -0.13 15.30 -1.52
CA ALA A 87 1.17 15.83 -1.89
C ALA A 87 1.45 17.18 -1.21
N LYS A 88 2.67 17.33 -0.69
CA LYS A 88 3.15 18.58 -0.10
C LYS A 88 4.65 18.75 -0.33
N ILE A 89 5.15 19.97 -0.20
CA ILE A 89 6.57 20.24 -0.17
C ILE A 89 7.01 20.34 1.28
N ILE A 90 8.11 19.69 1.63
CA ILE A 90 8.68 19.66 2.96
C ILE A 90 10.08 20.29 2.91
N GLY A 91 10.48 20.95 4.00
CA GLY A 91 11.78 21.59 4.15
C GLY A 91 11.80 23.04 3.64
N GLU A 92 12.60 23.86 4.31
CA GLU A 92 12.72 25.30 3.98
C GLU A 92 13.83 25.56 2.97
N ARG A 93 15.05 25.08 3.24
CA ARG A 93 16.23 25.26 2.40
C ARG A 93 16.38 24.17 1.34
N LYS A 94 16.42 22.90 1.77
CA LYS A 94 16.39 21.73 0.87
C LYS A 94 14.94 21.27 0.75
N LYS A 95 14.27 21.65 -0.33
CA LYS A 95 12.86 21.34 -0.57
C LYS A 95 12.73 19.93 -1.12
N ILE A 96 11.85 19.14 -0.51
CA ILE A 96 11.57 17.73 -0.85
C ILE A 96 10.10 17.61 -1.21
N GLY A 97 9.81 16.96 -2.33
CA GLY A 97 8.44 16.62 -2.72
C GLY A 97 7.97 15.37 -1.96
N TYR A 98 7.07 15.51 -0.99
CA TYR A 98 6.41 14.39 -0.34
C TYR A 98 5.13 14.04 -1.07
N LEU A 99 5.03 12.79 -1.50
CA LEU A 99 3.93 12.23 -2.27
C LEU A 99 3.42 11.00 -1.52
N ARG A 100 2.18 11.01 -1.06
CA ARG A 100 1.55 9.86 -0.43
C ARG A 100 0.49 9.30 -1.37
N LEU A 101 0.68 8.06 -1.78
CA LEU A 101 -0.28 7.30 -2.57
C LEU A 101 -0.96 6.27 -1.66
N LYS A 102 -2.25 6.44 -1.39
CA LYS A 102 -3.03 5.62 -0.45
C LYS A 102 -3.69 4.41 -1.11
N SER A 103 -3.92 4.47 -2.42
CA SER A 103 -4.50 3.37 -3.21
C SER A 103 -4.26 3.59 -4.70
N PHE A 104 -4.28 2.52 -5.48
CA PHE A 104 -4.15 2.54 -6.94
C PHE A 104 -5.53 2.44 -7.59
N ASN A 105 -6.29 3.52 -7.52
CA ASN A 105 -7.60 3.66 -8.16
C ASN A 105 -7.45 4.25 -9.56
N GLU A 106 -8.53 4.29 -10.34
CA GLU A 106 -8.57 5.01 -11.62
C GLU A 106 -8.08 6.45 -11.44
N ASN A 107 -7.24 6.91 -12.37
CA ASN A 107 -6.63 8.25 -12.39
C ASN A 107 -5.69 8.58 -11.21
N SER A 108 -5.22 7.59 -10.43
CA SER A 108 -4.24 7.84 -9.37
C SER A 108 -2.90 8.32 -9.93
N ASP A 109 -2.50 7.81 -11.08
CA ASP A 109 -1.30 8.23 -11.83
C ASP A 109 -1.41 9.68 -12.31
N GLU A 110 -2.52 10.06 -12.97
CA GLU A 110 -2.74 11.44 -13.43
C GLU A 110 -2.73 12.43 -12.26
N GLN A 111 -3.39 12.07 -11.14
CA GLN A 111 -3.39 12.89 -9.94
C GLN A 111 -1.97 13.08 -9.39
N LEU A 112 -1.19 12.01 -9.30
CA LEU A 112 0.20 12.03 -8.83
C LEU A 112 1.08 12.89 -9.75
N PHE A 113 1.03 12.66 -11.07
CA PHE A 113 1.83 13.37 -12.07
C PHE A 113 1.49 14.87 -12.11
N LYS A 114 0.22 15.23 -11.99
CA LYS A 114 -0.21 16.63 -11.90
C LYS A 114 0.40 17.33 -10.68
N LYS A 115 0.50 16.65 -9.54
CA LYS A 115 1.15 17.19 -8.34
C LYS A 115 2.66 17.38 -8.55
N ILE A 116 3.34 16.38 -9.12
CA ILE A 116 4.77 16.45 -9.42
C ILE A 116 5.06 17.59 -10.41
N LYS A 117 4.34 17.66 -11.53
CA LYS A 117 4.47 18.74 -12.51
C LYS A 117 4.29 20.13 -11.88
N LYS A 118 3.31 20.28 -10.97
CA LYS A 118 3.10 21.53 -10.24
C LYS A 118 4.30 21.87 -9.34
N PHE A 119 4.89 20.88 -8.69
CA PHE A 119 6.06 21.07 -7.83
C PHE A 119 7.28 21.47 -8.65
N GLU A 120 7.57 20.76 -9.75
CA GLU A 120 8.70 21.05 -10.64
C GLU A 120 8.60 22.46 -11.26
N LYS A 121 7.41 22.91 -11.64
CA LYS A 121 7.21 24.24 -12.23
C LYS A 121 7.55 25.37 -11.27
N ASN A 122 7.25 25.20 -9.99
CA ASN A 122 7.26 26.31 -9.02
C ASN A 122 8.39 26.22 -7.98
N ASN A 123 9.14 25.10 -7.96
CA ASN A 123 10.14 24.86 -6.92
C ASN A 123 11.34 24.09 -7.48
N LYS A 124 12.52 24.43 -7.00
CA LYS A 124 13.71 23.61 -7.18
C LYS A 124 13.75 22.55 -6.07
N LEU A 125 13.36 21.33 -6.39
CA LEU A 125 13.35 20.23 -5.43
C LEU A 125 14.66 19.46 -5.46
N ASN A 126 15.12 19.03 -4.27
CA ASN A 126 16.32 18.22 -4.09
C ASN A 126 16.07 16.72 -4.25
N GLY A 127 14.81 16.29 -4.11
CA GLY A 127 14.41 14.90 -4.25
C GLY A 127 12.95 14.70 -3.91
N TYR A 128 12.53 13.43 -3.90
CA TYR A 128 11.16 13.01 -3.65
C TYR A 128 11.08 11.88 -2.63
N ILE A 129 10.01 11.87 -1.87
CA ILE A 129 9.58 10.75 -1.02
C ILE A 129 8.23 10.28 -1.55
N LEU A 130 8.16 9.01 -1.99
CA LEU A 130 6.92 8.32 -2.33
C LEU A 130 6.52 7.43 -1.14
N ASP A 131 5.47 7.81 -0.43
CA ASP A 131 4.96 7.08 0.72
C ASP A 131 3.85 6.12 0.30
N LEU A 132 4.14 4.82 0.36
CA LEU A 132 3.24 3.71 0.05
C LEU A 132 2.80 2.97 1.32
N ARG A 133 3.10 3.47 2.51
CA ARG A 133 2.66 2.84 3.77
C ARG A 133 1.14 2.78 3.84
N ASN A 134 0.62 1.66 4.33
CA ASN A 134 -0.81 1.36 4.41
C ASN A 134 -1.54 1.49 3.06
N ASN A 135 -0.86 1.25 1.95
CA ASN A 135 -1.47 1.19 0.63
C ASN A 135 -1.66 -0.27 0.22
N PRO A 136 -2.90 -0.81 0.24
CA PRO A 136 -3.17 -2.22 -0.05
C PRO A 136 -3.03 -2.58 -1.53
N GLY A 137 -2.64 -1.61 -2.37
CA GLY A 137 -2.54 -1.75 -3.81
C GLY A 137 -3.77 -1.25 -4.56
N GLY A 138 -4.13 -1.94 -5.61
CA GLY A 138 -5.25 -1.62 -6.49
C GLY A 138 -4.99 -2.07 -7.93
N LEU A 139 -5.28 -1.22 -8.90
CA LEU A 139 -5.22 -1.54 -10.32
C LEU A 139 -3.78 -1.71 -10.82
N LEU A 140 -3.54 -2.81 -11.54
CA LEU A 140 -2.22 -3.14 -12.12
C LEU A 140 -1.75 -2.08 -13.12
N ASN A 141 -2.62 -1.59 -13.99
CA ASN A 141 -2.28 -0.55 -14.96
C ASN A 141 -1.81 0.73 -14.29
N GLN A 142 -2.36 1.08 -13.12
CA GLN A 142 -1.93 2.23 -12.33
C GLN A 142 -0.53 2.01 -11.73
N ALA A 143 -0.24 0.80 -11.23
CA ALA A 143 1.10 0.46 -10.76
C ALA A 143 2.14 0.56 -11.89
N ILE A 144 1.79 0.04 -13.08
CA ILE A 144 2.66 0.12 -14.25
C ILE A 144 2.91 1.58 -14.65
N SER A 145 1.85 2.39 -14.79
CA SER A 145 1.95 3.81 -15.17
C SER A 145 2.77 4.63 -14.18
N ILE A 146 2.58 4.40 -12.87
CA ILE A 146 3.34 5.12 -11.83
C ILE A 146 4.80 4.67 -11.79
N THR A 147 5.08 3.38 -11.98
CA THR A 147 6.45 2.89 -12.03
C THR A 147 7.17 3.41 -13.28
N ASP A 148 6.50 3.34 -14.43
CA ASP A 148 6.99 3.88 -15.72
C ASP A 148 7.41 5.35 -15.60
N PHE A 149 6.63 6.15 -14.90
CA PHE A 149 6.95 7.58 -14.67
C PHE A 149 8.28 7.82 -13.95
N PHE A 150 8.71 6.91 -13.08
CA PHE A 150 9.95 7.05 -12.31
C PHE A 150 11.14 6.28 -12.92
N LEU A 151 10.91 5.39 -13.88
CA LEU A 151 11.96 4.63 -14.56
C LEU A 151 12.26 5.25 -15.94
N ASP A 152 13.54 5.22 -16.31
CA ASP A 152 13.94 5.62 -17.67
C ASP A 152 13.77 4.46 -18.67
N ASP A 153 14.03 3.22 -18.25
CA ASP A 153 13.89 2.01 -19.07
C ASP A 153 13.83 0.75 -18.18
N GLY A 154 13.40 -0.36 -18.76
CA GLY A 154 13.46 -1.69 -18.18
C GLY A 154 12.11 -2.34 -17.88
N GLU A 155 12.17 -3.60 -17.44
CA GLU A 155 10.97 -4.34 -17.03
C GLU A 155 10.43 -3.80 -15.71
N ILE A 156 9.11 -3.63 -15.62
CA ILE A 156 8.42 -3.22 -14.41
C ILE A 156 7.97 -4.44 -13.61
N VAL A 157 7.26 -5.35 -14.28
CA VAL A 157 6.68 -6.54 -13.67
C VAL A 157 6.36 -7.56 -14.74
N SER A 158 6.44 -8.84 -14.39
CA SER A 158 5.86 -9.91 -15.19
C SER A 158 4.81 -10.69 -14.42
N THR A 159 3.86 -11.26 -15.17
CA THR A 159 2.87 -12.21 -14.64
C THR A 159 3.09 -13.57 -15.27
N LYS A 160 3.14 -14.62 -14.44
CA LYS A 160 3.28 -15.99 -14.94
C LYS A 160 2.06 -16.80 -14.48
N GLY A 161 1.30 -17.30 -15.45
CA GLY A 161 0.18 -18.22 -15.24
C GLY A 161 0.63 -19.68 -15.15
N ARG A 162 -0.33 -20.59 -15.23
CA ARG A 162 -0.06 -22.04 -15.23
C ARG A 162 0.70 -22.50 -16.47
N LYS A 163 0.45 -21.85 -17.62
CA LYS A 163 1.12 -22.14 -18.89
C LYS A 163 2.12 -21.04 -19.21
N ILE A 164 3.25 -21.40 -19.84
CA ILE A 164 4.28 -20.45 -20.25
C ILE A 164 3.71 -19.38 -21.21
N SER A 165 2.78 -19.78 -22.08
CA SER A 165 2.07 -18.89 -23.02
C SER A 165 1.22 -17.80 -22.34
N GLU A 166 0.94 -17.93 -21.04
CA GLU A 166 0.19 -16.95 -20.25
C GLU A 166 1.10 -15.92 -19.57
N THR A 167 2.41 -15.98 -19.83
CA THR A 167 3.36 -15.01 -19.30
C THR A 167 3.19 -13.66 -20.00
N ARG A 168 3.00 -12.61 -19.23
CA ARG A 168 2.98 -11.22 -19.72
C ARG A 168 4.07 -10.45 -19.02
N ARG A 169 4.76 -9.57 -19.77
CA ARG A 169 5.82 -8.70 -19.27
C ARG A 169 5.46 -7.26 -19.59
N PHE A 170 5.70 -6.38 -18.64
CA PHE A 170 5.42 -4.96 -18.75
C PHE A 170 6.71 -4.18 -18.56
N PHE A 171 6.98 -3.25 -19.49
CA PHE A 171 8.21 -2.48 -19.55
C PHE A 171 7.91 -0.99 -19.42
N SER A 172 8.88 -0.23 -18.90
CA SER A 172 8.84 1.22 -18.93
C SER A 172 9.19 1.74 -20.32
N LYS A 173 8.72 2.95 -20.58
CA LYS A 173 9.10 3.77 -21.74
C LYS A 173 10.23 4.69 -21.32
N LYS A 174 11.02 5.17 -22.27
CA LYS A 174 12.07 6.15 -21.99
C LYS A 174 11.52 7.44 -21.38
N GLY A 175 12.16 7.88 -20.32
CA GLY A 175 11.90 9.16 -19.69
C GLY A 175 11.56 9.06 -18.20
N ASP A 176 12.45 9.55 -17.35
CA ASP A 176 12.23 9.70 -15.91
C ASP A 176 11.54 11.03 -15.61
N GLY A 177 10.31 11.00 -15.15
CA GLY A 177 9.46 12.17 -14.92
C GLY A 177 9.94 13.12 -13.82
N ILE A 178 10.97 12.74 -13.04
CA ILE A 178 11.63 13.59 -12.05
C ILE A 178 13.12 13.86 -12.39
N ASN A 179 13.52 13.56 -13.62
CA ASN A 179 14.85 13.89 -14.18
C ASN A 179 16.02 13.39 -13.29
N GLY A 180 15.98 12.13 -12.88
CA GLY A 180 17.04 11.50 -12.10
C GLY A 180 17.17 12.01 -10.65
N LYS A 181 16.27 12.87 -10.16
CA LYS A 181 16.33 13.34 -8.78
C LYS A 181 16.24 12.17 -7.79
N PRO A 182 16.92 12.27 -6.64
CA PRO A 182 16.84 11.25 -5.60
C PRO A 182 15.40 10.91 -5.22
N LEU A 183 15.11 9.63 -5.10
CA LEU A 183 13.80 9.09 -4.73
C LEU A 183 13.94 8.12 -3.57
N ILE A 184 13.15 8.32 -2.53
CA ILE A 184 12.97 7.35 -1.44
C ILE A 184 11.52 6.85 -1.48
N VAL A 185 11.34 5.55 -1.38
CA VAL A 185 10.02 4.92 -1.24
C VAL A 185 9.86 4.39 0.17
N ILE A 186 8.85 4.86 0.91
CA ILE A 186 8.57 4.36 2.26
C ILE A 186 7.48 3.30 2.18
N ILE A 187 7.74 2.14 2.77
CA ILE A 187 6.85 0.97 2.80
C ILE A 187 6.66 0.46 4.23
N ASN A 188 5.58 -0.28 4.45
CA ASN A 188 5.34 -1.04 5.67
C ASN A 188 4.52 -2.30 5.37
N ASN A 189 4.19 -3.07 6.40
CA ASN A 189 3.41 -4.30 6.28
C ASN A 189 1.99 -4.08 5.70
N GLY A 190 1.49 -2.85 5.65
CA GLY A 190 0.26 -2.46 4.97
C GLY A 190 0.41 -2.17 3.48
N SER A 191 1.65 -2.16 2.95
CA SER A 191 1.93 -2.02 1.52
C SER A 191 1.76 -3.37 0.85
N ALA A 192 0.84 -3.49 -0.13
CA ALA A 192 0.54 -4.78 -0.75
C ALA A 192 0.27 -4.66 -2.26
N SER A 193 0.41 -5.77 -3.01
CA SER A 193 0.02 -5.90 -4.42
C SER A 193 0.66 -4.83 -5.32
N ALA A 194 -0.12 -3.88 -5.87
CA ALA A 194 0.39 -2.78 -6.71
C ALA A 194 1.51 -1.96 -6.03
N SER A 195 1.44 -1.75 -4.71
CA SER A 195 2.52 -1.10 -3.95
C SER A 195 3.83 -1.89 -3.99
N GLU A 196 3.71 -3.21 -3.97
CA GLU A 196 4.87 -4.12 -4.02
C GLU A 196 5.48 -4.16 -5.42
N ILE A 197 4.66 -4.03 -6.47
CA ILE A 197 5.13 -3.88 -7.85
C ILE A 197 5.98 -2.61 -7.98
N VAL A 198 5.43 -1.46 -7.54
CA VAL A 198 6.13 -0.17 -7.62
C VAL A 198 7.43 -0.19 -6.81
N SER A 199 7.36 -0.55 -5.52
CA SER A 199 8.54 -0.55 -4.65
C SER A 199 9.59 -1.56 -5.10
N GLY A 200 9.17 -2.78 -5.49
CA GLY A 200 10.07 -3.83 -5.93
C GLY A 200 10.76 -3.51 -7.26
N ALA A 201 10.04 -2.98 -8.25
CA ALA A 201 10.64 -2.58 -9.52
C ALA A 201 11.64 -1.43 -9.34
N LEU A 202 11.27 -0.38 -8.59
CA LEU A 202 12.17 0.75 -8.33
C LEU A 202 13.41 0.32 -7.52
N LYS A 203 13.28 -0.66 -6.64
CA LYS A 203 14.39 -1.29 -5.92
C LYS A 203 15.32 -2.05 -6.86
N ASP A 204 14.76 -2.98 -7.65
CA ASP A 204 15.54 -3.84 -8.54
C ASP A 204 16.35 -3.03 -9.57
N HIS A 205 15.78 -1.92 -10.06
CA HIS A 205 16.46 -0.97 -10.92
C HIS A 205 17.38 0.01 -10.18
N LYS A 206 17.50 -0.09 -8.87
CA LYS A 206 18.26 0.87 -8.03
C LYS A 206 17.86 2.33 -8.26
N ARG A 207 16.61 2.56 -8.69
CA ARG A 207 16.07 3.90 -8.94
C ARG A 207 15.70 4.61 -7.68
N ALA A 208 15.29 3.87 -6.64
CA ALA A 208 14.92 4.42 -5.35
C ALA A 208 15.55 3.63 -4.21
N ILE A 209 15.78 4.30 -3.09
CA ILE A 209 16.05 3.66 -1.81
C ILE A 209 14.72 3.29 -1.17
N ILE A 210 14.55 2.02 -0.80
CA ILE A 210 13.36 1.52 -0.13
C ILE A 210 13.59 1.55 1.38
N LEU A 211 12.71 2.23 2.11
CA LEU A 211 12.85 2.48 3.53
C LEU A 211 11.60 2.04 4.31
N GLY A 212 11.75 1.60 5.54
CA GLY A 212 10.66 1.24 6.44
C GLY A 212 10.63 -0.23 6.80
N GLU A 213 9.47 -0.86 6.72
CA GLU A 213 9.27 -2.27 7.07
C GLU A 213 8.92 -3.09 5.84
N SER A 214 9.08 -4.42 5.92
CA SER A 214 8.73 -5.35 4.84
C SER A 214 7.24 -5.24 4.47
N THR A 215 6.94 -5.40 3.20
CA THR A 215 5.57 -5.37 2.68
C THR A 215 4.81 -6.67 3.00
N TYR A 216 3.55 -6.71 2.59
CA TYR A 216 2.61 -7.79 2.95
C TYR A 216 2.91 -9.16 2.27
N GLY A 217 3.39 -9.16 1.02
CA GLY A 217 3.62 -10.39 0.25
C GLY A 217 2.42 -10.87 -0.59
N LYS A 218 1.60 -9.95 -1.12
CA LYS A 218 0.45 -10.29 -1.98
C LYS A 218 0.84 -10.34 -3.46
N GLY A 219 1.48 -11.41 -3.87
CA GLY A 219 1.95 -11.61 -5.25
C GLY A 219 0.98 -12.30 -6.20
N SER A 220 -0.31 -12.44 -5.87
CA SER A 220 -1.29 -13.14 -6.69
C SER A 220 -2.09 -12.21 -7.60
N VAL A 221 -2.24 -12.61 -8.87
CA VAL A 221 -3.15 -11.96 -9.85
C VAL A 221 -4.49 -12.65 -9.79
N GLN A 222 -5.54 -11.88 -9.52
CA GLN A 222 -6.91 -12.40 -9.46
C GLN A 222 -7.73 -11.89 -10.65
N SER A 223 -8.50 -12.77 -11.26
CA SER A 223 -9.49 -12.44 -12.28
C SER A 223 -10.89 -12.69 -11.74
N ILE A 224 -11.80 -11.79 -12.09
CA ILE A 224 -13.23 -11.96 -11.84
C ILE A 224 -13.86 -12.44 -13.15
N ILE A 225 -14.39 -13.65 -13.16
CA ILE A 225 -15.07 -14.25 -14.30
C ILE A 225 -16.57 -14.09 -14.07
N PRO A 226 -17.27 -13.23 -14.84
CA PRO A 226 -18.71 -13.05 -14.68
C PRO A 226 -19.46 -14.34 -15.07
N LEU A 227 -20.47 -14.68 -14.29
CA LEU A 227 -21.39 -15.81 -14.56
C LEU A 227 -22.68 -15.29 -15.21
N LYS A 228 -23.33 -16.13 -16.00
CA LYS A 228 -24.59 -15.81 -16.71
C LYS A 228 -25.75 -15.41 -15.78
N ASN A 229 -25.71 -15.82 -14.52
CA ASN A 229 -26.73 -15.52 -13.50
C ASN A 229 -26.48 -14.21 -12.71
N GLY A 230 -25.55 -13.36 -13.16
CA GLY A 230 -25.19 -12.11 -12.48
C GLY A 230 -24.18 -12.25 -11.35
N GLY A 231 -23.75 -13.49 -11.02
CA GLY A 231 -22.65 -13.75 -10.09
C GLY A 231 -21.28 -13.65 -10.76
N GLY A 232 -20.22 -13.91 -10.01
CA GLY A 232 -18.85 -13.96 -10.54
C GLY A 232 -17.96 -14.90 -9.73
N ILE A 233 -17.02 -15.56 -10.42
CA ILE A 233 -15.99 -16.38 -9.80
C ILE A 233 -14.71 -15.57 -9.73
N ARG A 234 -14.12 -15.44 -8.55
CA ARG A 234 -12.80 -14.83 -8.35
C ARG A 234 -11.74 -15.94 -8.27
N LEU A 235 -10.87 -15.99 -9.26
CA LEU A 235 -9.80 -16.98 -9.36
C LEU A 235 -8.43 -16.33 -9.37
N THR A 236 -7.48 -16.95 -8.66
CA THR A 236 -6.05 -16.66 -8.85
C THR A 236 -5.57 -17.32 -10.12
N ILE A 237 -5.17 -16.53 -11.10
CA ILE A 237 -4.79 -16.99 -12.44
C ILE A 237 -3.30 -16.92 -12.71
N SER A 238 -2.56 -16.07 -11.98
CA SER A 238 -1.13 -15.84 -12.19
C SER A 238 -0.47 -15.34 -10.91
N LYS A 239 0.87 -15.32 -10.89
CA LYS A 239 1.68 -14.67 -9.86
C LYS A 239 2.47 -13.51 -10.47
N TYR A 240 2.73 -12.48 -9.67
CA TYR A 240 3.61 -11.36 -10.01
C TYR A 240 5.07 -11.72 -9.74
N TYR A 241 5.94 -11.30 -10.66
CA TYR A 241 7.39 -11.40 -10.54
C TYR A 241 8.02 -10.05 -10.81
N LEU A 242 8.97 -9.66 -9.96
CA LEU A 242 9.77 -8.45 -10.10
C LEU A 242 10.79 -8.60 -11.24
N PRO A 243 11.43 -7.50 -11.69
CA PRO A 243 12.47 -7.53 -12.72
C PRO A 243 13.60 -8.52 -12.43
N SER A 244 13.99 -8.67 -11.15
CA SER A 244 14.96 -9.67 -10.69
C SER A 244 14.50 -11.13 -10.86
N GLY A 245 13.26 -11.37 -11.27
CA GLY A 245 12.65 -12.69 -11.34
C GLY A 245 12.13 -13.23 -10.01
N LYS A 246 12.26 -12.49 -8.91
CA LYS A 246 11.73 -12.86 -7.60
C LYS A 246 10.21 -12.77 -7.57
N SER A 247 9.55 -13.75 -6.96
CA SER A 247 8.11 -13.70 -6.72
C SER A 247 7.81 -12.78 -5.53
N ILE A 248 6.76 -11.98 -5.64
CA ILE A 248 6.23 -11.16 -4.54
C ILE A 248 5.46 -12.05 -3.54
N SER A 249 4.93 -13.21 -4.00
CA SER A 249 4.06 -14.07 -3.17
C SER A 249 4.75 -14.53 -1.90
N ASP A 250 4.11 -14.30 -0.77
CA ASP A 250 4.46 -14.75 0.58
C ASP A 250 5.78 -14.17 1.16
N VAL A 251 6.55 -13.46 0.33
CA VAL A 251 7.85 -12.88 0.72
C VAL A 251 7.77 -11.37 0.85
N GLY A 252 7.04 -10.71 -0.07
CA GLY A 252 6.96 -9.26 -0.15
C GLY A 252 8.25 -8.61 -0.66
N VAL A 253 8.35 -7.31 -0.43
CA VAL A 253 9.52 -6.47 -0.72
C VAL A 253 10.16 -6.07 0.60
N PHE A 254 11.44 -6.41 0.76
CA PHE A 254 12.24 -5.98 1.91
C PHE A 254 12.81 -4.59 1.66
N PRO A 255 12.82 -3.70 2.66
CA PRO A 255 13.46 -2.40 2.52
C PRO A 255 14.98 -2.52 2.39
N ASP A 256 15.64 -1.50 1.84
CA ASP A 256 17.10 -1.36 1.85
C ASP A 256 17.56 -0.84 3.22
N ILE A 257 16.72 0.01 3.84
CA ILE A 257 16.95 0.55 5.18
C ILE A 257 15.73 0.19 6.03
N PHE A 258 15.95 -0.77 6.97
CA PHE A 258 14.90 -1.20 7.88
C PHE A 258 14.73 -0.21 9.03
N ILE A 259 13.53 0.33 9.18
CA ILE A 259 13.16 1.24 10.28
C ILE A 259 11.76 0.89 10.76
N GLU A 260 11.66 0.46 12.01
CA GLU A 260 10.37 0.18 12.65
C GLU A 260 9.62 1.46 13.00
N GLU A 261 8.29 1.37 13.02
CA GLU A 261 7.42 2.40 13.60
C GLU A 261 7.65 2.45 15.12
N ILE A 262 8.05 3.62 15.66
CA ILE A 262 8.39 3.77 17.06
C ILE A 262 7.26 4.44 17.83
N GLY A 263 6.84 3.78 18.92
CA GLY A 263 5.92 4.32 19.92
C GLY A 263 4.44 4.09 19.64
N ASP A 264 3.66 4.04 20.72
CA ASP A 264 2.19 3.80 20.65
C ASP A 264 1.43 4.97 19.97
N LYS A 265 2.01 6.16 19.94
CA LYS A 265 1.44 7.37 19.32
C LYS A 265 1.93 7.60 17.88
N PHE A 266 2.63 6.63 17.28
CA PHE A 266 3.09 6.75 15.90
C PHE A 266 1.91 7.05 14.97
N LYS A 267 2.09 8.08 14.15
CA LYS A 267 1.12 8.47 13.12
C LYS A 267 1.88 8.90 11.86
N ILE A 268 1.55 8.25 10.75
CA ILE A 268 2.12 8.57 9.44
C ILE A 268 1.91 10.06 9.11
N ASN A 269 2.96 10.69 8.56
CA ASN A 269 2.96 12.08 8.12
C ASN A 269 2.71 13.10 9.25
N SER A 270 3.15 12.78 10.47
CA SER A 270 3.08 13.65 11.66
C SER A 270 4.45 13.84 12.30
N GLU A 271 4.50 14.61 13.38
CA GLU A 271 5.72 14.81 14.17
C GLU A 271 6.24 13.53 14.85
N THR A 272 5.40 12.52 15.00
CA THR A 272 5.78 11.21 15.55
C THR A 272 6.26 10.23 14.50
N ASP A 273 6.30 10.61 13.22
CA ASP A 273 6.71 9.77 12.10
C ASP A 273 8.24 9.72 11.99
N ASN A 274 8.86 8.77 12.70
CA ASN A 274 10.29 8.57 12.69
C ASN A 274 10.84 8.09 11.33
N GLN A 275 10.07 7.30 10.59
CA GLN A 275 10.45 6.83 9.26
C GLN A 275 10.51 7.99 8.25
N LEU A 276 9.51 8.88 8.27
CA LEU A 276 9.51 10.07 7.42
C LEU A 276 10.64 11.04 7.79
N LYS A 277 10.91 11.25 9.07
CA LYS A 277 12.05 12.07 9.53
C LYS A 277 13.36 11.55 8.98
N TYR A 278 13.61 10.25 9.10
CA TYR A 278 14.83 9.64 8.58
C TYR A 278 14.95 9.78 7.06
N ALA A 279 13.85 9.57 6.31
CA ALA A 279 13.84 9.77 4.86
C ALA A 279 14.16 11.22 4.46
N ILE A 280 13.65 12.21 5.20
CA ILE A 280 13.95 13.62 5.01
C ILE A 280 15.43 13.91 5.25
N ASP A 281 16.00 13.38 6.33
CA ASP A 281 17.39 13.62 6.69
C ASP A 281 18.34 12.97 5.68
N LEU A 282 18.01 11.77 5.18
CA LEU A 282 18.77 11.11 4.12
C LEU A 282 18.79 11.89 2.80
N LEU A 283 17.71 12.59 2.43
CA LEU A 283 17.66 13.46 1.25
C LEU A 283 18.32 14.82 1.47
N LYS A 284 18.62 15.18 2.72
CA LYS A 284 19.32 16.43 3.05
C LYS A 284 20.84 16.24 3.17
N SER A 285 21.31 15.02 3.41
CA SER A 285 22.74 14.68 3.40
C SER A 285 23.30 14.78 1.98
#